data_4c9fea3bb7e48749159e2a53118c138f
#
_entry.id   4c9fea3bb7e48749159e2a53118c138f
#
_cell.length_a   1.000
_cell.length_b   1.000
_cell.length_c   1.000
_cell.angle_alpha   90.00
_cell.angle_beta   90.00
_cell.angle_gamma   90.00
#
_symmetry.space_group_name_H-M   'P 1'
#
loop_
_entity.id
_entity.type
_entity.pdbx_description
1 polymer ?
#
loop_
_entity_poly.entity_id
_entity_poly.type
_entity_poly.pdbx_seq_one_letter_code
_entity_poly.pdbx_strand_id
1 'polypeptide(L)'
;SSTQEVERPEISTIHSLCVRILRRHATRLGYPERFAIIDRGEQEAAARSALKAIKVADTVLSPGDLVDRVSRWKSRAIRPGQALESMSADADDTWTLAAVGYQRYQEALKTAGAVDFDDLLLLVDELFSTHEDVRLAEAGRFDHLLVDEYQDTSGIQERILSSLARDHRSICVVGDDDQSIYAWRGAEISHILDFTRRWPGARVVKLEENYRSTPEIIKAANQLIEHNARRHGKTLVAAGDPGVPPSIVQAQDEMDEARRIVGDIDNLFR
;
A
#
# COMPACT_ATOMS: atom_id res chain seq x y z
N SER A 1 -29.32 21.96 -27.10
CA SER A 1 -27.98 21.42 -26.98
C SER A 1 -27.57 21.52 -25.51
N SER A 2 -27.77 20.42 -24.77
CA SER A 2 -27.25 20.24 -23.43
C SER A 2 -25.75 19.95 -23.55
N THR A 3 -24.90 20.90 -23.21
CA THR A 3 -23.51 20.65 -22.90
C THR A 3 -23.51 19.73 -21.69
N GLN A 4 -23.23 18.42 -21.88
CA GLN A 4 -22.84 17.54 -20.78
C GLN A 4 -21.59 18.16 -20.18
N GLU A 5 -21.68 18.68 -18.95
CA GLU A 5 -20.52 18.97 -18.16
C GLU A 5 -19.75 17.64 -18.01
N VAL A 6 -18.60 17.56 -18.66
CA VAL A 6 -17.68 16.44 -18.47
C VAL A 6 -17.17 16.56 -17.05
N GLU A 7 -17.68 15.75 -16.15
CA GLU A 7 -17.16 15.68 -14.77
C GLU A 7 -15.67 15.38 -14.83
N ARG A 8 -14.89 16.15 -14.09
CA ARG A 8 -13.44 15.94 -14.05
C ARG A 8 -13.15 14.60 -13.36
N PRO A 9 -12.16 13.81 -13.87
CA PRO A 9 -11.78 12.56 -13.21
C PRO A 9 -11.29 12.84 -11.80
N GLU A 10 -11.65 11.96 -10.88
CA GLU A 10 -11.15 12.00 -9.52
C GLU A 10 -9.76 11.33 -9.47
N ILE A 11 -8.70 12.11 -9.20
CA ILE A 11 -7.33 11.62 -9.09
C ILE A 11 -6.89 11.70 -7.64
N SER A 12 -6.47 10.58 -7.06
CA SER A 12 -6.04 10.55 -5.66
C SER A 12 -5.27 9.27 -5.33
N THR A 13 -4.61 9.27 -4.17
CA THR A 13 -4.13 8.02 -3.57
C THR A 13 -5.31 7.21 -3.00
N ILE A 14 -5.13 5.88 -2.86
CA ILE A 14 -6.15 5.02 -2.27
C ILE A 14 -6.52 5.48 -0.85
N HIS A 15 -5.54 5.90 -0.04
CA HIS A 15 -5.79 6.45 1.30
C HIS A 15 -6.65 7.72 1.25
N SER A 16 -6.37 8.64 0.33
CA SER A 16 -7.18 9.86 0.18
C SER A 16 -8.61 9.54 -0.26
N LEU A 17 -8.81 8.53 -1.10
CA LEU A 17 -10.13 8.02 -1.45
C LEU A 17 -10.83 7.47 -0.19
N CYS A 18 -10.14 6.65 0.61
CA CYS A 18 -10.68 6.11 1.85
C CYS A 18 -11.08 7.18 2.85
N VAL A 19 -10.28 8.25 3.01
CA VAL A 19 -10.67 9.40 3.85
C VAL A 19 -11.99 9.99 3.39
N ARG A 20 -12.19 10.21 2.07
CA ARG A 20 -13.44 10.78 1.55
C ARG A 20 -14.64 9.85 1.77
N ILE A 21 -14.47 8.55 1.58
CA ILE A 21 -15.50 7.55 1.86
C ILE A 21 -15.86 7.58 3.35
N LEU A 22 -14.88 7.55 4.24
CA LEU A 22 -15.11 7.58 5.68
C LEU A 22 -15.76 8.90 6.15
N ARG A 23 -15.38 10.04 5.57
CA ARG A 23 -16.05 11.34 5.90
C ARG A 23 -17.54 11.33 5.58
N ARG A 24 -17.98 10.53 4.62
CA ARG A 24 -19.42 10.37 4.28
C ARG A 24 -20.13 9.32 5.12
N HIS A 25 -19.43 8.29 5.58
CA HIS A 25 -20.06 7.07 6.09
C HIS A 25 -19.54 6.56 7.44
N ALA A 26 -18.57 7.23 8.09
CA ALA A 26 -17.94 6.75 9.33
C ALA A 26 -18.95 6.52 10.48
N THR A 27 -20.06 7.26 10.50
CA THR A 27 -21.14 7.09 11.47
C THR A 27 -21.77 5.69 11.42
N ARG A 28 -21.75 5.02 10.27
CA ARG A 28 -22.23 3.63 10.11
C ARG A 28 -21.37 2.63 10.91
N LEU A 29 -20.11 2.99 11.17
CA LEU A 29 -19.18 2.18 12.00
C LEU A 29 -19.05 2.73 13.43
N GLY A 30 -19.85 3.73 13.81
CA GLY A 30 -19.85 4.33 15.14
C GLY A 30 -18.68 5.31 15.38
N TYR A 31 -18.08 5.86 14.31
CA TYR A 31 -17.13 6.97 14.40
C TYR A 31 -17.85 8.30 14.14
N PRO A 32 -17.35 9.43 14.69
CA PRO A 32 -17.89 10.75 14.39
C PRO A 32 -17.61 11.14 12.94
N GLU A 33 -18.45 11.97 12.33
CA GLU A 33 -18.22 12.51 10.98
C GLU A 33 -16.87 13.21 10.84
N ARG A 34 -16.46 13.91 11.91
CA ARG A 34 -15.18 14.63 11.99
C ARG A 34 -14.18 13.90 12.88
N PHE A 35 -13.90 12.65 12.55
CA PHE A 35 -12.83 11.90 13.23
C PHE A 35 -11.46 12.55 13.01
N ALA A 36 -10.57 12.45 14.00
CA ALA A 36 -9.17 12.85 13.86
C ALA A 36 -8.34 11.74 13.17
N ILE A 37 -7.33 12.13 12.39
CA ILE A 37 -6.33 11.20 11.88
C ILE A 37 -5.06 11.47 12.67
N ILE A 38 -4.58 10.49 13.42
CA ILE A 38 -3.47 10.63 14.34
C ILE A 38 -2.14 10.30 13.67
N ASP A 39 -1.09 11.00 14.08
CA ASP A 39 0.28 10.76 13.63
C ASP A 39 0.99 9.65 14.44
N ARG A 40 2.24 9.35 14.10
CA ARG A 40 3.04 8.30 14.76
C ARG A 40 3.23 8.56 16.25
N GLY A 41 3.47 9.80 16.65
CA GLY A 41 3.67 10.16 18.05
C GLY A 41 2.40 9.96 18.88
N GLU A 42 1.26 10.32 18.32
CA GLU A 42 -0.06 10.11 18.93
C GLU A 42 -0.42 8.61 18.99
N GLN A 43 -0.07 7.83 17.97
CA GLN A 43 -0.22 6.37 17.97
C GLN A 43 0.58 5.74 19.11
N GLU A 44 1.84 6.12 19.30
CA GLU A 44 2.68 5.60 20.38
C GLU A 44 2.17 6.01 21.77
N ALA A 45 1.60 7.21 21.91
CA ALA A 45 0.95 7.64 23.16
C ALA A 45 -0.28 6.79 23.47
N ALA A 46 -1.12 6.50 22.46
CA ALA A 46 -2.27 5.61 22.60
C ALA A 46 -1.84 4.17 22.92
N ALA A 47 -0.79 3.66 22.24
CA ALA A 47 -0.22 2.34 22.49
C ALA A 47 0.35 2.21 23.92
N ARG A 48 1.04 3.23 24.42
CA ARG A 48 1.52 3.29 25.80
C ARG A 48 0.37 3.19 26.80
N SER A 49 -0.71 3.91 26.55
CA SER A 49 -1.91 3.86 27.39
C SER A 49 -2.58 2.48 27.36
N ALA A 50 -2.63 1.84 26.17
CA ALA A 50 -3.15 0.48 26.00
C ALA A 50 -2.32 -0.56 26.75
N LEU A 51 -0.98 -0.51 26.64
CA LEU A 51 -0.06 -1.40 27.34
C LEU A 51 -0.15 -1.24 28.87
N LYS A 52 -0.25 0.01 29.35
CA LYS A 52 -0.45 0.31 30.77
C LYS A 52 -1.76 -0.28 31.30
N ALA A 53 -2.84 -0.21 30.52
CA ALA A 53 -4.13 -0.76 30.91
C ALA A 53 -4.11 -2.28 31.10
N ILE A 54 -3.26 -3.00 30.35
CA ILE A 54 -3.05 -4.46 30.48
C ILE A 54 -1.82 -4.81 31.33
N LYS A 55 -1.22 -3.83 32.02
CA LYS A 55 -0.07 -3.98 32.93
C LYS A 55 1.18 -4.58 32.27
N VAL A 56 1.43 -4.28 31.02
CA VAL A 56 2.64 -4.66 30.30
C VAL A 56 3.65 -3.52 30.40
N ALA A 57 4.88 -3.85 30.83
CA ALA A 57 5.96 -2.88 30.92
C ALA A 57 6.59 -2.60 29.54
N ASP A 58 7.05 -1.37 29.31
CA ASP A 58 7.71 -0.96 28.05
C ASP A 58 8.98 -1.79 27.74
N THR A 59 9.58 -2.43 28.77
CA THR A 59 10.72 -3.34 28.61
C THR A 59 10.35 -4.71 28.05
N VAL A 60 9.07 -5.10 28.13
CA VAL A 60 8.54 -6.36 27.57
C VAL A 60 8.00 -6.14 26.16
N LEU A 61 7.24 -5.08 25.97
CA LEU A 61 6.72 -4.67 24.66
C LEU A 61 6.68 -3.14 24.63
N SER A 62 7.49 -2.54 23.76
CA SER A 62 7.50 -1.09 23.64
C SER A 62 6.24 -0.57 22.91
N PRO A 63 5.81 0.68 23.16
CA PRO A 63 4.71 1.28 22.42
C PRO A 63 4.95 1.29 20.90
N GLY A 64 6.18 1.53 20.45
CA GLY A 64 6.56 1.47 19.04
C GLY A 64 6.38 0.09 18.45
N ASP A 65 6.86 -0.97 19.15
CA ASP A 65 6.69 -2.36 18.70
C ASP A 65 5.22 -2.77 18.65
N LEU A 66 4.39 -2.30 19.59
CA LEU A 66 2.94 -2.53 19.52
C LEU A 66 2.34 -1.90 18.27
N VAL A 67 2.64 -0.62 17.99
CA VAL A 67 2.14 0.06 16.78
C VAL A 67 2.58 -0.66 15.52
N ASP A 68 3.84 -1.10 15.41
CA ASP A 68 4.36 -1.82 14.25
C ASP A 68 3.66 -3.17 14.03
N ARG A 69 3.36 -3.91 15.11
CA ARG A 69 2.60 -5.17 15.03
C ARG A 69 1.14 -4.92 14.65
N VAL A 70 0.52 -3.89 15.21
CA VAL A 70 -0.84 -3.46 14.84
C VAL A 70 -0.91 -3.09 13.37
N SER A 71 0.05 -2.32 12.87
CA SER A 71 0.13 -1.95 11.44
C SER A 71 0.24 -3.19 10.54
N ARG A 72 1.05 -4.20 10.93
CA ARG A 72 1.15 -5.47 10.20
C ARG A 72 -0.18 -6.24 10.16
N TRP A 73 -0.95 -6.24 11.24
CA TRP A 73 -2.27 -6.86 11.25
C TRP A 73 -3.26 -6.09 10.37
N LYS A 74 -3.29 -4.76 10.51
CA LYS A 74 -4.19 -3.90 9.72
C LYS A 74 -3.92 -3.99 8.22
N SER A 75 -2.65 -4.03 7.80
CA SER A 75 -2.28 -4.19 6.38
C SER A 75 -2.75 -5.51 5.76
N ARG A 76 -2.98 -6.53 6.59
CA ARG A 76 -3.55 -7.84 6.21
C ARG A 76 -5.06 -7.93 6.44
N ALA A 77 -5.72 -6.82 6.74
CA ALA A 77 -7.13 -6.73 7.10
C ALA A 77 -7.51 -7.58 8.34
N ILE A 78 -6.56 -7.81 9.25
CA ILE A 78 -6.79 -8.53 10.51
C ILE A 78 -7.24 -7.52 11.57
N ARG A 79 -8.47 -7.68 12.06
CA ARG A 79 -9.07 -6.83 13.08
C ARG A 79 -8.64 -7.24 14.49
N PRO A 80 -8.81 -6.37 15.51
CA PRO A 80 -8.38 -6.68 16.89
C PRO A 80 -8.87 -8.03 17.41
N GLY A 81 -10.14 -8.39 17.16
CA GLY A 81 -10.71 -9.69 17.60
C GLY A 81 -10.13 -10.91 16.88
N GLN A 82 -9.48 -10.73 15.75
CA GLN A 82 -8.90 -11.80 14.92
C GLN A 82 -7.40 -11.96 15.13
N ALA A 83 -6.77 -11.00 15.83
CA ALA A 83 -5.30 -10.95 15.94
C ALA A 83 -4.73 -12.22 16.59
N LEU A 84 -5.33 -12.72 17.66
CA LEU A 84 -4.91 -13.95 18.34
C LEU A 84 -5.02 -15.18 17.43
N GLU A 85 -6.13 -15.33 16.69
CA GLU A 85 -6.36 -16.47 15.80
C GLU A 85 -5.45 -16.46 14.58
N SER A 86 -4.97 -15.26 14.18
CA SER A 86 -4.10 -15.09 13.02
C SER A 86 -2.62 -15.40 13.30
N MET A 87 -2.26 -15.68 14.55
CA MET A 87 -0.88 -15.91 14.94
C MET A 87 -0.41 -17.30 14.52
N SER A 88 0.89 -17.42 14.19
CA SER A 88 1.52 -18.73 14.00
C SER A 88 1.69 -19.45 15.33
N ALA A 89 1.77 -20.79 15.29
CA ALA A 89 2.01 -21.60 16.49
C ALA A 89 3.34 -21.29 17.17
N ASP A 90 4.32 -20.75 16.45
CA ASP A 90 5.66 -20.40 16.94
C ASP A 90 5.77 -18.92 17.40
N ALA A 91 4.65 -18.19 17.49
CA ALA A 91 4.66 -16.82 17.96
C ALA A 91 5.02 -16.78 19.45
N ASP A 92 5.95 -15.88 19.78
CA ASP A 92 6.33 -15.68 21.19
C ASP A 92 5.21 -15.00 22.01
N ASP A 93 5.33 -15.04 23.33
CA ASP A 93 4.34 -14.46 24.25
C ASP A 93 4.09 -12.97 24.01
N THR A 94 5.08 -12.24 23.46
CA THR A 94 4.95 -10.79 23.20
C THR A 94 3.94 -10.51 22.07
N TRP A 95 3.71 -11.46 21.14
CA TRP A 95 2.66 -11.34 20.14
C TRP A 95 1.26 -11.49 20.76
N THR A 96 1.11 -12.40 21.73
CA THR A 96 -0.15 -12.54 22.49
C THR A 96 -0.47 -11.25 23.24
N LEU A 97 0.53 -10.67 23.92
CA LEU A 97 0.38 -9.38 24.59
C LEU A 97 0.04 -8.25 23.60
N ALA A 98 0.68 -8.26 22.43
CA ALA A 98 0.37 -7.29 21.38
C ALA A 98 -1.05 -7.42 20.86
N ALA A 99 -1.60 -8.63 20.71
CA ALA A 99 -2.99 -8.83 20.27
C ALA A 99 -4.00 -8.28 21.29
N VAL A 100 -3.76 -8.50 22.59
CA VAL A 100 -4.56 -7.89 23.67
C VAL A 100 -4.37 -6.35 23.68
N GLY A 101 -3.12 -5.90 23.51
CA GLY A 101 -2.80 -4.47 23.36
C GLY A 101 -3.51 -3.82 22.19
N TYR A 102 -3.62 -4.52 21.05
CA TYR A 102 -4.33 -4.03 19.86
C TYR A 102 -5.80 -3.76 20.14
N GLN A 103 -6.50 -4.64 20.88
CA GLN A 103 -7.89 -4.39 21.26
C GLN A 103 -8.02 -3.09 22.06
N ARG A 104 -7.17 -2.91 23.08
CA ARG A 104 -7.18 -1.69 23.93
C ARG A 104 -6.80 -0.44 23.15
N TYR A 105 -5.82 -0.56 22.27
CA TYR A 105 -5.41 0.53 21.38
C TYR A 105 -6.58 0.99 20.50
N GLN A 106 -7.26 0.05 19.84
CA GLN A 106 -8.37 0.37 18.93
C GLN A 106 -9.59 0.93 19.69
N GLU A 107 -9.90 0.40 20.89
CA GLU A 107 -10.93 0.94 21.76
C GLU A 107 -10.62 2.38 22.19
N ALA A 108 -9.36 2.69 22.52
CA ALA A 108 -8.93 4.03 22.88
C ALA A 108 -9.07 5.00 21.70
N LEU A 109 -8.63 4.63 20.50
CA LEU A 109 -8.82 5.45 19.30
C LEU A 109 -10.30 5.71 19.01
N LYS A 110 -11.12 4.67 19.03
CA LYS A 110 -12.54 4.78 18.75
C LYS A 110 -13.24 5.70 19.77
N THR A 111 -12.90 5.56 21.07
CA THR A 111 -13.43 6.41 22.14
C THR A 111 -13.04 7.87 21.97
N ALA A 112 -11.82 8.13 21.50
CA ALA A 112 -11.35 9.47 21.18
C ALA A 112 -11.92 10.04 19.87
N GLY A 113 -12.69 9.25 19.11
CA GLY A 113 -13.16 9.64 17.78
C GLY A 113 -12.01 9.82 16.79
N ALA A 114 -10.96 9.02 16.93
CA ALA A 114 -9.75 9.07 16.13
C ALA A 114 -9.49 7.77 15.37
N VAL A 115 -8.72 7.87 14.30
CA VAL A 115 -8.24 6.76 13.48
C VAL A 115 -6.75 6.95 13.20
N ASP A 116 -6.00 5.89 13.06
CA ASP A 116 -4.65 5.95 12.51
C ASP A 116 -4.67 5.80 10.97
N PHE A 117 -3.49 5.86 10.35
CA PHE A 117 -3.37 5.82 8.89
C PHE A 117 -3.80 4.47 8.31
N ASP A 118 -3.54 3.37 9.01
CA ASP A 118 -3.94 2.02 8.58
C ASP A 118 -5.45 1.79 8.75
N ASP A 119 -6.08 2.44 9.74
CA ASP A 119 -7.52 2.41 9.94
C ASP A 119 -8.29 2.96 8.74
N LEU A 120 -7.71 3.89 7.98
CA LEU A 120 -8.35 4.44 6.79
C LEU A 120 -8.73 3.34 5.79
N LEU A 121 -7.86 2.36 5.60
CA LEU A 121 -8.11 1.21 4.73
C LEU A 121 -8.99 0.17 5.44
N LEU A 122 -8.65 -0.16 6.69
CA LEU A 122 -9.33 -1.21 7.45
C LEU A 122 -10.81 -0.92 7.64
N LEU A 123 -11.16 0.34 7.96
CA LEU A 123 -12.55 0.76 8.17
C LEU A 123 -13.34 0.84 6.86
N VAL A 124 -12.73 1.21 5.73
CA VAL A 124 -13.41 1.16 4.42
C VAL A 124 -13.67 -0.30 4.02
N ASP A 125 -12.71 -1.20 4.23
CA ASP A 125 -12.91 -2.63 3.98
C ASP A 125 -14.03 -3.21 4.87
N GLU A 126 -14.08 -2.80 6.14
CA GLU A 126 -15.17 -3.16 7.05
C GLU A 126 -16.51 -2.60 6.58
N LEU A 127 -16.56 -1.32 6.23
CA LEU A 127 -17.74 -0.65 5.74
C LEU A 127 -18.32 -1.34 4.51
N PHE A 128 -17.49 -1.68 3.54
CA PHE A 128 -17.92 -2.36 2.31
C PHE A 128 -18.34 -3.82 2.53
N SER A 129 -17.77 -4.48 3.52
CA SER A 129 -18.13 -5.87 3.85
C SER A 129 -19.42 -5.98 4.69
N THR A 130 -19.75 -4.94 5.48
CA THR A 130 -20.90 -4.96 6.40
C THR A 130 -22.09 -4.11 5.92
N HIS A 131 -21.86 -3.17 4.99
CA HIS A 131 -22.87 -2.23 4.49
C HIS A 131 -22.86 -2.20 2.95
N GLU A 132 -23.53 -3.18 2.36
CA GLU A 132 -23.60 -3.33 0.90
C GLU A 132 -24.24 -2.11 0.21
N ASP A 133 -25.21 -1.47 0.86
CA ASP A 133 -25.82 -0.22 0.37
C ASP A 133 -24.79 0.90 0.19
N VAL A 134 -23.86 1.03 1.13
CA VAL A 134 -22.78 2.02 1.07
C VAL A 134 -21.78 1.63 -0.02
N ARG A 135 -21.40 0.35 -0.10
CA ARG A 135 -20.51 -0.12 -1.16
C ARG A 135 -21.05 0.18 -2.56
N LEU A 136 -22.34 -0.14 -2.80
CA LEU A 136 -23.00 0.13 -4.08
C LEU A 136 -23.08 1.63 -4.39
N ALA A 137 -23.38 2.47 -3.39
CA ALA A 137 -23.41 3.91 -3.55
C ALA A 137 -22.04 4.49 -3.93
N GLU A 138 -20.97 4.00 -3.31
CA GLU A 138 -19.60 4.45 -3.62
C GLU A 138 -19.10 3.89 -4.97
N ALA A 139 -19.40 2.63 -5.29
CA ALA A 139 -19.07 2.03 -6.58
C ALA A 139 -19.77 2.74 -7.74
N GLY A 140 -21.05 3.11 -7.56
CA GLY A 140 -21.83 3.84 -8.56
C GLY A 140 -21.38 5.27 -8.86
N ARG A 141 -20.37 5.78 -8.13
CA ARG A 141 -19.74 7.09 -8.42
C ARG A 141 -18.71 7.03 -9.53
N PHE A 142 -18.28 5.83 -9.92
CA PHE A 142 -17.21 5.61 -10.88
C PHE A 142 -17.70 4.74 -12.04
N ASP A 143 -17.57 5.23 -13.27
CA ASP A 143 -17.77 4.42 -14.47
C ASP A 143 -16.55 3.58 -14.77
N HIS A 144 -15.36 4.10 -14.45
CA HIS A 144 -14.07 3.48 -14.72
C HIS A 144 -13.12 3.67 -13.53
N LEU A 145 -12.37 2.63 -13.19
CA LEU A 145 -11.26 2.69 -12.26
C LEU A 145 -9.93 2.49 -13.00
N LEU A 146 -9.02 3.45 -12.84
CA LEU A 146 -7.65 3.34 -13.34
C LEU A 146 -6.72 3.34 -12.14
N VAL A 147 -5.88 2.33 -12.04
CA VAL A 147 -4.95 2.16 -10.92
C VAL A 147 -3.53 2.08 -11.47
N ASP A 148 -2.67 2.96 -11.00
CA ASP A 148 -1.26 2.97 -11.34
C ASP A 148 -0.44 2.28 -10.24
N GLU A 149 0.78 1.83 -10.58
CA GLU A 149 1.71 1.12 -9.68
C GLU A 149 1.05 -0.06 -8.95
N TYR A 150 0.27 -0.83 -9.70
CA TYR A 150 -0.58 -1.88 -9.13
C TYR A 150 0.20 -3.00 -8.43
N GLN A 151 1.47 -3.24 -8.79
CA GLN A 151 2.38 -4.19 -8.13
C GLN A 151 2.65 -3.83 -6.67
N ASP A 152 2.46 -2.54 -6.29
CA ASP A 152 2.72 -2.05 -4.94
C ASP A 152 1.46 -2.04 -4.04
N THR A 153 0.34 -2.59 -4.54
CA THR A 153 -0.89 -2.67 -3.76
C THR A 153 -0.81 -3.75 -2.69
N SER A 154 -1.27 -3.42 -1.47
CA SER A 154 -1.47 -4.39 -0.39
C SER A 154 -2.78 -5.15 -0.56
N GLY A 155 -2.94 -6.29 0.13
CA GLY A 155 -4.15 -7.10 0.07
C GLY A 155 -5.42 -6.34 0.44
N ILE A 156 -5.36 -5.42 1.41
CA ILE A 156 -6.51 -4.60 1.79
C ILE A 156 -6.86 -3.55 0.72
N GLN A 157 -5.86 -2.94 0.08
CA GLN A 157 -6.08 -2.00 -1.02
C GLN A 157 -6.73 -2.69 -2.21
N GLU A 158 -6.25 -3.88 -2.57
CA GLU A 158 -6.84 -4.71 -3.63
C GLU A 158 -8.31 -5.06 -3.33
N ARG A 159 -8.65 -5.41 -2.09
CA ARG A 159 -10.03 -5.71 -1.69
C ARG A 159 -10.95 -4.51 -1.85
N ILE A 160 -10.49 -3.31 -1.49
CA ILE A 160 -11.23 -2.06 -1.66
C ILE A 160 -11.47 -1.78 -3.16
N LEU A 161 -10.41 -1.84 -3.98
CA LEU A 161 -10.51 -1.61 -5.43
C LEU A 161 -11.43 -2.63 -6.10
N SER A 162 -11.29 -3.91 -5.74
CA SER A 162 -12.16 -4.98 -6.24
C SER A 162 -13.62 -4.77 -5.82
N SER A 163 -13.87 -4.28 -4.60
CA SER A 163 -15.22 -3.99 -4.12
C SER A 163 -15.88 -2.85 -4.88
N LEU A 164 -15.12 -1.84 -5.29
CA LEU A 164 -15.61 -0.72 -6.10
C LEU A 164 -15.87 -1.14 -7.56
N ALA A 165 -15.00 -1.99 -8.14
CA ALA A 165 -15.11 -2.40 -9.54
C ALA A 165 -16.04 -3.61 -9.78
N ARG A 166 -16.49 -4.28 -8.71
CA ARG A 166 -17.17 -5.58 -8.78
C ARG A 166 -18.38 -5.62 -9.73
N ASP A 167 -19.18 -4.58 -9.73
CA ASP A 167 -20.47 -4.58 -10.45
C ASP A 167 -20.33 -4.11 -11.90
N HIS A 168 -19.61 -3.00 -12.14
CA HIS A 168 -19.42 -2.47 -13.50
C HIS A 168 -18.26 -3.13 -14.24
N ARG A 169 -17.33 -3.80 -13.54
CA ARG A 169 -16.18 -4.54 -14.09
C ARG A 169 -15.29 -3.70 -15.02
N SER A 170 -15.31 -2.40 -14.88
CA SER A 170 -14.48 -1.47 -15.67
C SER A 170 -13.28 -1.02 -14.83
N ILE A 171 -12.25 -1.84 -14.87
CA ILE A 171 -10.98 -1.58 -14.15
C ILE A 171 -9.82 -1.73 -15.14
N CYS A 172 -8.94 -0.75 -15.14
CA CYS A 172 -7.65 -0.79 -15.83
C CYS A 172 -6.55 -0.61 -14.81
N VAL A 173 -5.59 -1.53 -14.79
CA VAL A 173 -4.43 -1.44 -13.90
C VAL A 173 -3.16 -1.29 -14.74
N VAL A 174 -2.27 -0.44 -14.27
CA VAL A 174 -0.94 -0.25 -14.84
C VAL A 174 0.07 -0.61 -13.75
N GLY A 175 1.11 -1.30 -14.12
CA GLY A 175 2.15 -1.67 -13.17
C GLY A 175 3.27 -2.46 -13.83
N ASP A 176 4.32 -2.66 -13.07
CA ASP A 176 5.51 -3.38 -13.48
C ASP A 176 5.91 -4.36 -12.38
N ASP A 177 5.65 -5.64 -12.60
CA ASP A 177 6.01 -6.71 -11.67
C ASP A 177 7.52 -6.77 -11.39
N ASP A 178 8.35 -6.33 -12.33
CA ASP A 178 9.79 -6.24 -12.16
C ASP A 178 10.23 -5.11 -11.19
N GLN A 179 9.34 -4.17 -10.87
CA GLN A 179 9.57 -3.07 -9.93
C GLN A 179 8.93 -3.30 -8.54
N SER A 180 8.42 -4.49 -8.25
CA SER A 180 7.79 -4.80 -6.96
C SER A 180 8.85 -4.94 -5.86
N ILE A 181 9.15 -3.85 -5.16
CA ILE A 181 10.16 -3.78 -4.07
C ILE A 181 9.55 -3.47 -2.70
N TYR A 182 8.22 -3.34 -2.57
CA TYR A 182 7.53 -2.95 -1.34
C TYR A 182 6.85 -4.13 -0.60
N ALA A 183 7.29 -5.37 -0.82
CA ALA A 183 6.75 -6.54 -0.10
C ALA A 183 6.85 -6.39 1.44
N TRP A 184 7.89 -5.74 1.94
CA TRP A 184 8.07 -5.43 3.37
C TRP A 184 7.03 -4.44 3.93
N ARG A 185 6.35 -3.70 3.06
CA ARG A 185 5.20 -2.82 3.39
C ARG A 185 3.85 -3.49 3.17
N GLY A 186 3.83 -4.78 2.84
CA GLY A 186 2.61 -5.55 2.60
C GLY A 186 2.11 -5.54 1.14
N ALA A 187 2.92 -5.04 0.18
CA ALA A 187 2.62 -5.20 -1.23
C ALA A 187 2.70 -6.67 -1.65
N GLU A 188 1.79 -7.07 -2.52
CA GLU A 188 1.68 -8.46 -2.99
C GLU A 188 1.75 -8.52 -4.52
N ILE A 189 2.90 -8.93 -5.05
CA ILE A 189 3.11 -9.08 -6.50
C ILE A 189 2.06 -9.99 -7.18
N SER A 190 1.47 -10.91 -6.43
CA SER A 190 0.38 -11.78 -6.92
C SER A 190 -0.83 -10.98 -7.45
N HIS A 191 -1.01 -9.73 -7.00
CA HIS A 191 -2.10 -8.88 -7.45
C HIS A 191 -2.00 -8.61 -8.96
N ILE A 192 -0.84 -8.25 -9.45
CA ILE A 192 -0.63 -8.00 -10.87
C ILE A 192 -0.47 -9.32 -11.66
N LEU A 193 0.26 -10.30 -11.13
CA LEU A 193 0.50 -11.57 -11.82
C LEU A 193 -0.78 -12.40 -12.02
N ASP A 194 -1.70 -12.36 -11.05
CA ASP A 194 -2.97 -13.10 -11.08
C ASP A 194 -4.15 -12.25 -11.55
N PHE A 195 -3.94 -11.07 -12.09
CA PHE A 195 -5.01 -10.13 -12.44
C PHE A 195 -6.05 -10.75 -13.39
N THR A 196 -5.61 -11.42 -14.46
CA THR A 196 -6.52 -12.06 -15.41
C THR A 196 -7.32 -13.22 -14.83
N ARG A 197 -6.80 -13.88 -13.79
CA ARG A 197 -7.54 -14.91 -13.06
C ARG A 197 -8.66 -14.30 -12.22
N ARG A 198 -8.43 -13.15 -11.60
CA ARG A 198 -9.43 -12.42 -10.81
C ARG A 198 -10.44 -11.68 -11.70
N TRP A 199 -9.98 -11.16 -12.82
CA TRP A 199 -10.78 -10.44 -13.79
C TRP A 199 -10.82 -11.19 -15.13
N PRO A 200 -11.64 -12.28 -15.24
CA PRO A 200 -11.75 -13.04 -16.48
C PRO A 200 -12.20 -12.15 -17.64
N GLY A 201 -11.48 -12.22 -18.75
CA GLY A 201 -11.69 -11.38 -19.92
C GLY A 201 -10.86 -10.09 -19.94
N ALA A 202 -10.05 -9.83 -18.90
CA ALA A 202 -9.10 -8.72 -18.94
C ALA A 202 -8.06 -8.93 -20.05
N ARG A 203 -7.78 -7.86 -20.80
CA ARG A 203 -6.73 -7.84 -21.82
C ARG A 203 -5.42 -7.36 -21.21
N VAL A 204 -4.37 -8.14 -21.39
CA VAL A 204 -3.02 -7.73 -21.01
C VAL A 204 -2.33 -7.12 -22.23
N VAL A 205 -1.78 -5.92 -22.02
CA VAL A 205 -0.96 -5.21 -23.01
C VAL A 205 0.42 -4.98 -22.39
N LYS A 206 1.47 -5.45 -23.07
CA LYS A 206 2.86 -5.23 -22.63
C LYS A 206 3.39 -3.98 -23.31
N LEU A 207 3.94 -3.06 -22.51
CA LEU A 207 4.62 -1.86 -22.98
C LEU A 207 6.12 -2.13 -22.90
N GLU A 208 6.73 -2.54 -24.01
CA GLU A 208 8.12 -2.97 -24.06
C GLU A 208 9.07 -1.90 -24.60
N GLU A 209 8.54 -0.85 -25.25
CA GLU A 209 9.34 0.29 -25.69
C GLU A 209 9.67 1.23 -24.53
N ASN A 210 10.95 1.47 -24.31
CA ASN A 210 11.45 2.37 -23.28
C ASN A 210 12.01 3.65 -23.91
N TYR A 211 11.41 4.78 -23.55
CA TYR A 211 11.78 6.12 -24.04
C TYR A 211 12.64 6.90 -23.02
N ARG A 212 12.91 6.32 -21.85
CA ARG A 212 13.62 6.98 -20.75
C ARG A 212 15.12 6.79 -20.80
N SER A 213 15.55 5.57 -21.09
CA SER A 213 16.93 5.13 -20.88
C SER A 213 17.61 4.69 -22.20
N THR A 214 18.94 4.81 -22.23
CA THR A 214 19.74 4.36 -23.37
C THR A 214 19.77 2.84 -23.48
N PRO A 215 20.10 2.27 -24.67
CA PRO A 215 20.20 0.83 -24.89
C PRO A 215 21.13 0.10 -23.89
N GLU A 216 22.22 0.74 -23.47
CA GLU A 216 23.19 0.15 -22.55
C GLU A 216 22.61 -0.04 -21.16
N ILE A 217 21.83 0.96 -20.68
CA ILE A 217 21.13 0.90 -19.38
C ILE A 217 20.05 -0.20 -19.44
N ILE A 218 19.22 -0.21 -20.50
CA ILE A 218 18.17 -1.20 -20.67
C ILE A 218 18.73 -2.61 -20.77
N LYS A 219 19.86 -2.79 -21.46
CA LYS A 219 20.55 -4.09 -21.53
C LYS A 219 20.97 -4.59 -20.15
N ALA A 220 21.57 -3.72 -19.33
CA ALA A 220 21.97 -4.08 -17.97
C ALA A 220 20.76 -4.43 -17.09
N ALA A 221 19.67 -3.65 -17.18
CA ALA A 221 18.45 -3.89 -16.46
C ALA A 221 17.79 -5.23 -16.86
N ASN A 222 17.66 -5.53 -18.17
CA ASN A 222 17.13 -6.78 -18.67
C ASN A 222 17.95 -7.97 -18.16
N GLN A 223 19.28 -7.90 -18.19
CA GLN A 223 20.15 -8.97 -17.69
C GLN A 223 19.96 -9.21 -16.19
N LEU A 224 19.80 -8.17 -15.40
CA LEU A 224 19.56 -8.31 -13.96
C LEU A 224 18.21 -8.99 -13.69
N ILE A 225 17.16 -8.52 -14.35
CA ILE A 225 15.79 -8.97 -14.05
C ILE A 225 15.47 -10.37 -14.57
N GLU A 226 16.24 -10.90 -15.52
CA GLU A 226 16.10 -12.29 -15.99
C GLU A 226 16.29 -13.34 -14.88
N HIS A 227 16.95 -12.99 -13.78
CA HIS A 227 17.14 -13.88 -12.64
C HIS A 227 15.85 -14.03 -11.79
N ASN A 228 14.84 -13.20 -11.99
CA ASN A 228 13.56 -13.32 -11.31
C ASN A 228 12.68 -14.38 -11.98
N ALA A 229 12.32 -15.43 -11.24
CA ALA A 229 11.53 -16.54 -11.76
C ALA A 229 10.01 -16.22 -11.87
N ARG A 230 9.47 -15.34 -11.01
CA ARG A 230 8.05 -15.02 -10.95
C ARG A 230 7.80 -13.66 -11.58
N ARG A 231 7.54 -13.64 -12.89
CA ARG A 231 7.29 -12.41 -13.64
C ARG A 231 6.46 -12.67 -14.90
N HIS A 232 5.78 -11.64 -15.39
CA HIS A 232 5.26 -11.59 -16.75
C HIS A 232 6.44 -11.37 -17.70
N GLY A 233 6.91 -12.41 -18.38
CA GLY A 233 8.05 -12.28 -19.28
C GLY A 233 7.87 -11.13 -20.29
N LYS A 234 8.71 -10.11 -20.17
CA LYS A 234 8.84 -8.96 -21.08
C LYS A 234 10.31 -8.65 -21.26
N THR A 235 10.66 -8.01 -22.36
CA THR A 235 12.01 -7.52 -22.63
C THR A 235 11.90 -6.07 -23.07
N LEU A 236 12.47 -5.16 -22.29
CA LEU A 236 12.46 -3.75 -22.63
C LEU A 236 13.41 -3.46 -23.79
N VAL A 237 12.95 -2.66 -24.75
CA VAL A 237 13.72 -2.20 -25.90
C VAL A 237 13.83 -0.68 -25.84
N ALA A 238 15.04 -0.15 -25.82
CA ALA A 238 15.23 1.29 -25.83
C ALA A 238 14.89 1.89 -27.18
N ALA A 239 14.07 2.95 -27.18
CA ALA A 239 13.74 3.73 -28.36
C ALA A 239 14.69 4.90 -28.63
N GLY A 240 15.60 5.21 -27.69
CA GLY A 240 16.56 6.31 -27.79
C GLY A 240 17.90 5.91 -28.39
N ASP A 241 18.76 6.93 -28.59
CA ASP A 241 20.10 6.75 -29.12
C ASP A 241 21.05 6.04 -28.13
N PRO A 242 22.13 5.41 -28.61
CA PRO A 242 23.17 4.83 -27.76
C PRO A 242 23.77 5.85 -26.80
N GLY A 243 24.09 5.41 -25.59
CA GLY A 243 24.69 6.20 -24.53
C GLY A 243 25.97 5.59 -23.98
N VAL A 244 26.37 6.05 -22.80
CA VAL A 244 27.55 5.53 -22.10
C VAL A 244 27.16 4.26 -21.32
N PRO A 245 27.94 3.15 -21.42
CA PRO A 245 27.67 1.96 -20.62
C PRO A 245 27.71 2.25 -19.11
N PRO A 246 26.82 1.62 -18.32
CA PRO A 246 26.88 1.72 -16.86
C PRO A 246 28.23 1.22 -16.33
N SER A 247 28.78 1.92 -15.34
CA SER A 247 30.00 1.53 -14.64
C SER A 247 29.66 1.06 -13.21
N ILE A 248 30.43 0.08 -12.73
CA ILE A 248 30.34 -0.39 -11.36
C ILE A 248 31.52 0.19 -10.59
N VAL A 249 31.21 0.95 -9.54
CA VAL A 249 32.21 1.55 -8.66
C VAL A 249 32.03 0.98 -7.26
N GLN A 250 33.12 0.44 -6.70
CA GLN A 250 33.15 -0.01 -5.31
C GLN A 250 33.65 1.13 -4.43
N ALA A 251 32.85 1.55 -3.46
CA ALA A 251 33.24 2.49 -2.41
C ALA A 251 33.74 1.72 -1.17
N GLN A 252 34.54 2.39 -0.31
CA GLN A 252 35.04 1.80 0.94
C GLN A 252 33.97 1.79 2.03
N ASP A 253 33.15 2.83 2.07
CA ASP A 253 32.03 3.04 2.99
C ASP A 253 31.02 4.01 2.37
N GLU A 254 29.91 4.26 3.09
CA GLU A 254 28.84 5.18 2.63
C GLU A 254 29.31 6.64 2.47
N MET A 255 30.34 7.04 3.23
CA MET A 255 30.92 8.40 3.13
C MET A 255 31.79 8.54 1.88
N ASP A 256 32.54 7.50 1.52
CA ASP A 256 33.30 7.46 0.27
C ASP A 256 32.38 7.45 -0.94
N GLU A 257 31.29 6.67 -0.87
CA GLU A 257 30.23 6.65 -1.90
C GLU A 257 29.65 8.05 -2.12
N ALA A 258 29.22 8.71 -1.03
CA ALA A 258 28.65 10.06 -1.11
C ALA A 258 29.66 11.09 -1.70
N ARG A 259 30.93 11.04 -1.29
CA ARG A 259 31.96 11.96 -1.83
C ARG A 259 32.19 11.76 -3.34
N ARG A 260 32.21 10.50 -3.80
CA ARG A 260 32.36 10.18 -5.24
C ARG A 260 31.17 10.71 -6.04
N ILE A 261 29.94 10.46 -5.57
CA ILE A 261 28.71 10.94 -6.23
C ILE A 261 28.74 12.47 -6.33
N VAL A 262 29.07 13.18 -5.24
CA VAL A 262 29.16 14.64 -5.25
C VAL A 262 30.25 15.12 -6.21
N GLY A 263 31.42 14.46 -6.22
CA GLY A 263 32.52 14.79 -7.15
C GLY A 263 32.15 14.61 -8.61
N ASP A 264 31.40 13.53 -8.94
CA ASP A 264 30.93 13.27 -10.30
C ASP A 264 29.87 14.31 -10.73
N ILE A 265 28.96 14.69 -9.83
CA ILE A 265 28.00 15.76 -10.08
C ILE A 265 28.70 17.10 -10.34
N ASP A 266 29.68 17.48 -9.52
CA ASP A 266 30.44 18.70 -9.69
C ASP A 266 31.18 18.73 -11.04
N ASN A 267 31.66 17.59 -11.51
CA ASN A 267 32.32 17.47 -12.83
C ASN A 267 31.33 17.62 -14.00
N LEU A 268 30.07 17.25 -13.83
CA LEU A 268 29.05 17.42 -14.87
C LEU A 268 28.59 18.88 -15.04
N PHE A 269 28.78 19.72 -14.03
CA PHE A 269 28.40 21.14 -14.05
C PHE A 269 29.59 22.09 -14.45
N ARG A 270 30.77 21.56 -14.65
CA ARG A 270 31.95 22.31 -15.15
C ARG A 270 32.10 22.16 -16.65
#